data_36f840d40c6880e8310ceb88475fa0a5
#
_entry.id   36f840d40c6880e8310ceb88475fa0a5
#
_cell.length_a   1.000
_cell.length_b   1.000
_cell.length_c   1.000
_cell.angle_alpha   90.00
_cell.angle_beta   90.00
_cell.angle_gamma   90.00
#
_symmetry.space_group_name_H-M   'P 1'
#
loop_
_entity.id
_entity.type
_entity.pdbx_description
1 polymer ?
#
loop_
_entity_poly.entity_id
_entity_poly.type
_entity_poly.pdbx_seq_one_letter_code
_entity_poly.pdbx_strand_id
1 'polypeptide(L)'
;MLEKTMFFSSNEIERAVINEVLEEVYKALKEKGYNPINQLVGYIVTGNPIYISSYKNSRNKIVGIEREKLVMALLESYLEIWDV
;
A
#
# COMPACT_ATOMS: atom_id res chain seq x y z
N MET A 1 -14.64 6.16 -26.87
CA MET A 1 -14.21 5.86 -26.69
C MET A 1 -12.95 5.38 -26.82
N LEU A 2 -12.35 5.63 -27.55
CA LEU A 2 -11.14 5.15 -27.63
C LEU A 2 -10.23 5.65 -26.70
N GLU A 3 -10.56 6.63 -25.99
CA GLU A 3 -9.72 7.15 -25.00
C GLU A 3 -9.41 6.15 -23.94
N LYS A 4 -10.33 5.27 -23.71
CA LYS A 4 -10.11 4.31 -22.69
C LYS A 4 -8.95 3.42 -22.97
N THR A 5 -8.68 3.19 -24.21
CA THR A 5 -7.57 2.33 -24.56
C THR A 5 -6.26 3.05 -24.48
N MET A 6 -6.31 4.37 -24.44
CA MET A 6 -5.09 5.14 -24.41
C MET A 6 -4.67 5.52 -23.00
N PHE A 7 -5.57 5.47 -22.06
CA PHE A 7 -5.30 5.93 -20.72
C PHE A 7 -5.67 4.89 -19.69
N PHE A 8 -4.94 4.93 -18.58
CA PHE A 8 -5.27 4.06 -17.48
C PHE A 8 -6.49 4.61 -16.76
N SER A 9 -7.29 3.74 -16.18
CA SER A 9 -8.41 4.15 -15.37
C SER A 9 -7.89 4.75 -14.07
N SER A 10 -8.75 5.49 -13.37
CA SER A 10 -8.38 6.04 -12.07
C SER A 10 -7.96 4.95 -11.11
N ASN A 11 -8.66 3.80 -11.15
CA ASN A 11 -8.33 2.69 -10.27
C ASN A 11 -6.95 2.15 -10.54
N GLU A 12 -6.59 2.07 -11.81
CA GLU A 12 -5.27 1.56 -12.16
C GLU A 12 -4.17 2.51 -11.71
N ILE A 13 -4.42 3.81 -11.83
CA ILE A 13 -3.45 4.80 -11.40
C ILE A 13 -3.30 4.75 -9.89
N GLU A 14 -4.40 4.69 -9.16
CA GLU A 14 -4.36 4.60 -7.72
C GLU A 14 -3.64 3.32 -7.28
N ARG A 15 -3.94 2.22 -7.96
CA ARG A 15 -3.32 0.96 -7.62
C ARG A 15 -1.81 1.03 -7.79
N ALA A 16 -1.36 1.66 -8.87
CA ALA A 16 0.06 1.80 -9.12
C ALA A 16 0.74 2.64 -8.04
N VAL A 17 0.08 3.72 -7.62
CA VAL A 17 0.64 4.56 -6.58
C VAL A 17 0.72 3.80 -5.25
N ILE A 18 -0.32 3.06 -4.92
CA ILE A 18 -0.34 2.29 -3.69
C ILE A 18 0.77 1.23 -3.70
N ASN A 19 0.94 0.56 -4.83
CA ASN A 19 1.98 -0.44 -4.95
C ASN A 19 3.36 0.16 -4.75
N GLU A 20 3.58 1.33 -5.33
CA GLU A 20 4.87 2.00 -5.19
C GLU A 20 5.14 2.39 -3.74
N VAL A 21 4.13 2.94 -3.08
CA VAL A 21 4.28 3.35 -1.69
C VAL A 21 4.53 2.13 -0.80
N LEU A 22 3.79 1.05 -1.03
CA LEU A 22 3.97 -0.16 -0.24
C LEU A 22 5.37 -0.71 -0.41
N GLU A 23 5.89 -0.69 -1.64
CA GLU A 23 7.23 -1.19 -1.88
C GLU A 23 8.27 -0.35 -1.15
N GLU A 24 8.13 0.97 -1.21
CA GLU A 24 9.07 1.86 -0.56
C GLU A 24 9.05 1.68 0.96
N VAL A 25 7.83 1.59 1.51
CA VAL A 25 7.69 1.43 2.95
C VAL A 25 8.22 0.08 3.40
N TYR A 26 7.91 -0.96 2.65
CA TYR A 26 8.40 -2.29 2.98
C TYR A 26 9.93 -2.29 3.04
N LYS A 27 10.57 -1.73 2.03
CA LYS A 27 12.03 -1.71 1.99
C LYS A 27 12.62 -0.88 3.11
N ALA A 28 12.01 0.26 3.40
CA ALA A 28 12.52 1.12 4.46
C ALA A 28 12.42 0.44 5.82
N LEU A 29 11.30 -0.19 6.09
CA LEU A 29 11.10 -0.84 7.39
C LEU A 29 12.03 -2.04 7.54
N LYS A 30 12.22 -2.80 6.48
CA LYS A 30 13.15 -3.93 6.51
C LYS A 30 14.58 -3.44 6.75
N GLU A 31 14.93 -2.37 6.06
CA GLU A 31 16.27 -1.82 6.19
C GLU A 31 16.57 -1.44 7.65
N LYS A 32 15.57 -0.90 8.34
CA LYS A 32 15.76 -0.46 9.71
C LYS A 32 15.67 -1.63 10.71
N GLY A 33 15.30 -2.81 10.23
CA GLY A 33 15.20 -3.97 11.11
C GLY A 33 13.84 -4.20 11.70
N TYR A 34 12.83 -3.50 11.22
CA TYR A 34 11.47 -3.72 11.69
C TYR A 34 10.81 -4.85 10.91
N ASN A 35 9.69 -5.32 11.43
CA ASN A 35 8.86 -6.29 10.71
C ASN A 35 7.75 -5.50 10.01
N PRO A 36 7.83 -5.34 8.69
CA PRO A 36 6.86 -4.49 8.00
C PRO A 36 5.44 -5.02 8.09
N ILE A 37 5.28 -6.34 8.06
CA ILE A 37 3.95 -6.92 8.11
C ILE A 37 3.29 -6.63 9.44
N ASN A 38 4.02 -6.80 10.54
CA ASN A 38 3.46 -6.51 11.84
C ASN A 38 3.06 -5.04 11.98
N GLN A 39 3.89 -4.14 11.47
CA GLN A 39 3.57 -2.72 11.56
C GLN A 39 2.35 -2.37 10.71
N LEU A 40 2.28 -2.93 9.50
CA LEU A 40 1.14 -2.67 8.64
C LEU A 40 -0.15 -3.24 9.22
N VAL A 41 -0.08 -4.44 9.77
CA VAL A 41 -1.25 -5.05 10.38
C VAL A 41 -1.75 -4.19 11.55
N GLY A 42 -0.83 -3.74 12.40
CA GLY A 42 -1.21 -2.90 13.52
C GLY A 42 -1.92 -1.64 13.07
N TYR A 43 -1.38 -1.02 12.02
CA TYR A 43 -2.00 0.19 11.48
C TYR A 43 -3.37 -0.11 10.87
N ILE A 44 -3.47 -1.17 10.08
CA ILE A 44 -4.72 -1.47 9.39
C ILE A 44 -5.83 -1.77 10.39
N VAL A 45 -5.51 -2.55 11.42
CA VAL A 45 -6.52 -2.96 12.39
C VAL A 45 -6.98 -1.81 13.27
N THR A 46 -6.06 -0.94 13.68
CA THR A 46 -6.38 0.11 14.63
C THR A 46 -6.65 1.46 13.99
N GLY A 47 -6.12 1.68 12.80
CA GLY A 47 -6.18 3.00 12.17
C GLY A 47 -5.21 3.98 12.80
N ASN A 48 -4.35 3.53 13.69
CA ASN A 48 -3.45 4.43 14.40
C ASN A 48 -2.08 4.45 13.73
N PRO A 49 -1.69 5.60 13.15
CA PRO A 49 -0.43 5.69 12.40
C PRO A 49 0.81 5.42 13.23
N ILE A 50 0.69 5.44 14.56
CA ILE A 50 1.85 5.24 15.39
C ILE A 50 2.44 3.85 15.22
N TYR A 51 1.66 2.92 14.69
CA TYR A 51 2.16 1.56 14.46
C TYR A 51 3.16 1.49 13.31
N ILE A 52 3.24 2.54 12.48
CA ILE A 52 4.19 2.57 11.38
C ILE A 52 5.35 3.48 11.79
N SER A 53 6.57 2.97 11.66
CA SER A 53 7.75 3.77 11.94
C SER A 53 7.81 5.00 11.04
N SER A 54 8.40 6.09 11.54
CA SER A 54 8.59 7.28 10.73
C SER A 54 9.85 7.22 9.89
N TYR A 55 10.60 6.12 9.96
CA TYR A 55 11.85 5.99 9.24
C TYR A 55 11.61 6.19 7.74
N LYS A 56 12.39 7.04 7.14
CA LYS A 56 12.29 7.38 5.71
C LYS A 56 10.87 7.79 5.33
N ASN A 57 10.20 8.46 6.27
CA ASN A 57 8.88 9.02 6.04
C ASN A 57 7.81 7.95 5.79
N SER A 58 8.07 6.73 6.26
CA SER A 58 7.15 5.61 6.02
C SER A 58 5.75 5.87 6.55
N ARG A 59 5.67 6.42 7.77
CA ARG A 59 4.36 6.69 8.38
C ARG A 59 3.53 7.63 7.52
N ASN A 60 4.12 8.73 7.09
CA ASN A 60 3.40 9.71 6.29
C ASN A 60 3.01 9.15 4.93
N LYS A 61 3.87 8.32 4.34
CA LYS A 61 3.56 7.72 3.05
C LYS A 61 2.33 6.82 3.14
N ILE A 62 2.25 6.02 4.18
CA ILE A 62 1.13 5.10 4.35
C ILE A 62 -0.14 5.87 4.67
N VAL A 63 -0.05 6.88 5.52
CA VAL A 63 -1.24 7.64 5.93
C VAL A 63 -1.84 8.40 4.74
N GLY A 64 -1.03 8.68 3.73
CA GLY A 64 -1.53 9.34 2.54
C GLY A 64 -2.48 8.48 1.71
N ILE A 65 -2.60 7.21 2.03
CA ILE A 65 -3.49 6.30 1.32
C ILE A 65 -4.69 6.01 2.22
N GLU A 66 -5.90 6.10 1.66
CA GLU A 66 -7.08 5.74 2.42
C GLU A 66 -6.95 4.28 2.83
N ARG A 67 -7.25 4.01 4.10
CA ARG A 67 -7.01 2.68 4.66
C ARG A 67 -7.78 1.60 3.93
N GLU A 68 -9.02 1.91 3.55
CA GLU A 68 -9.82 0.94 2.82
C GLU A 68 -9.18 0.58 1.48
N LYS A 69 -8.64 1.58 0.78
CA LYS A 69 -8.00 1.32 -0.50
C LYS A 69 -6.71 0.54 -0.34
N LEU A 70 -6.00 0.79 0.76
CA LEU A 70 -4.81 0.03 1.06
C LEU A 70 -5.14 -1.46 1.24
N VAL A 71 -6.18 -1.74 2.00
CA VAL A 71 -6.60 -3.12 2.24
C VAL A 71 -7.07 -3.78 0.95
N MET A 72 -7.83 -3.04 0.13
CA MET A 72 -8.29 -3.58 -1.14
C MET A 72 -7.11 -3.95 -2.04
N ALA A 73 -6.10 -3.08 -2.11
CA ALA A 73 -4.95 -3.36 -2.95
C ALA A 73 -4.22 -4.62 -2.48
N LEU A 74 -4.07 -4.77 -1.17
CA LEU A 74 -3.40 -5.94 -0.63
C LEU A 74 -4.17 -7.22 -0.93
N LEU A 75 -5.48 -7.17 -0.74
CA LEU A 75 -6.30 -8.36 -0.98
C LEU A 75 -6.36 -8.70 -2.46
N GLU A 76 -6.48 -7.69 -3.31
CA GLU A 76 -6.53 -7.94 -4.74
C GLU A 76 -5.21 -8.54 -5.23
N SER A 77 -4.10 -8.03 -4.72
CA SER A 77 -2.82 -8.58 -5.12
C SER A 77 -2.66 -10.03 -4.69
N TYR A 78 -3.11 -10.34 -3.49
CA TYR A 78 -2.96 -11.70 -2.98
C TYR A 78 -3.90 -12.67 -3.67
N LEU A 79 -5.17 -12.24 -3.84
CA LEU A 79 -6.19 -13.15 -4.36
C LEU A 79 -6.12 -13.31 -5.86
N GLU A 80 -5.55 -12.33 -6.56
CA GLU A 80 -5.42 -12.44 -8.01
C GLU A 80 -4.54 -13.60 -8.44
N ILE A 81 -3.63 -14.02 -7.58
CA ILE A 81 -2.79 -15.15 -7.95
C ILE A 81 -3.61 -16.43 -8.10
N TRP A 82 -4.82 -16.45 -7.54
CA TRP A 82 -5.68 -17.62 -7.63
C TRP A 82 -6.59 -17.56 -8.85
N ASP A 83 -6.59 -16.45 -9.54
CA ASP A 83 -7.49 -16.23 -10.65
C ASP A 83 -6.84 -16.66 -11.94
N VAL A 84 -6.62 -17.94 -12.10
CA VAL A 84 -5.86 -18.46 -13.24
C VAL A 84 -6.68 -19.37 -14.10
#